data_96850d912b8786643647d4a4fd6cace1
#
_entry.id   96850d912b8786643647d4a4fd6cace1
#
_cell.length_a   1.000
_cell.length_b   1.000
_cell.length_c   1.000
_cell.angle_alpha   90.00
_cell.angle_beta   90.00
_cell.angle_gamma   90.00
#
_symmetry.space_group_name_H-M   'P 1'
#
loop_
_entity.id
_entity.type
_entity.pdbx_description
1 polymer ?
#
loop_
_entity_poly.entity_id
_entity_poly.type
_entity_poly.pdbx_seq_one_letter_code
_entity_poly.pdbx_strand_id
1 'polypeptide(L)'
;MLGNCIENVRKNVPLVHNITNYVTVNDVANILLACGGSPIMSAEPEDVEDITSICGGLNINIGTLTKSSIEGMFRAGRKANELNHPILLDPVGAGASALRTNTAVQLMEQLKLTVIRGNISEIKTLALGSGTTKGVDADVADAVTEETLDQAVQFVRQFAAKSGSIVAITGAIDLVSDGEKCYVIRNGRPEMGKITGTGCQLSGMMTAFLVANPDNHLEAAAAAVCTMGLAGEIGWGRRQEGDGNSTYRNRIIDAVYNMDASTLDKGAKYEVR
;
A
#
# COMPACT_ATOMS: atom_id res chain seq x y z
N MET A 1 -1.85 10.46 16.95
CA MET A 1 -3.24 10.08 16.56
C MET A 1 -3.28 9.97 15.04
N LEU A 2 -3.83 8.88 14.52
CA LEU A 2 -3.82 8.58 13.07
C LEU A 2 -4.58 9.62 12.23
N GLY A 3 -5.57 10.30 12.83
CA GLY A 3 -6.33 11.36 12.18
C GLY A 3 -5.51 12.53 11.69
N ASN A 4 -4.40 12.85 12.34
CA ASN A 4 -3.50 13.90 11.86
C ASN A 4 -2.90 13.58 10.49
N CYS A 5 -2.70 12.28 10.20
CA CYS A 5 -2.11 11.88 8.93
C CYS A 5 -3.03 12.20 7.74
N ILE A 6 -4.35 11.98 7.85
CA ILE A 6 -5.29 12.33 6.78
C ILE A 6 -5.47 13.84 6.64
N GLU A 7 -5.44 14.59 7.74
CA GLU A 7 -5.49 16.06 7.70
C GLU A 7 -4.27 16.64 6.98
N ASN A 8 -3.07 16.08 7.23
CA ASN A 8 -1.86 16.48 6.52
C ASN A 8 -1.97 16.21 5.02
N VAL A 9 -2.55 15.07 4.59
CA VAL A 9 -2.80 14.80 3.17
C VAL A 9 -3.67 15.89 2.55
N ARG A 10 -4.78 16.25 3.19
CA ARG A 10 -5.71 17.27 2.68
C ARG A 10 -5.11 18.66 2.66
N LYS A 11 -4.30 18.98 3.66
CA LYS A 11 -3.61 20.27 3.75
C LYS A 11 -2.52 20.42 2.69
N ASN A 12 -1.74 19.37 2.46
CA ASN A 12 -0.55 19.42 1.60
C ASN A 12 -0.85 19.06 0.14
N VAL A 13 -1.99 18.42 -0.13
CA VAL A 13 -2.41 17.96 -1.48
C VAL A 13 -1.26 17.29 -2.24
N PRO A 14 -0.67 16.19 -1.70
CA PRO A 14 0.52 15.58 -2.27
C PRO A 14 0.29 15.09 -3.69
N LEU A 15 1.19 15.45 -4.61
CA LEU A 15 1.21 14.93 -5.97
C LEU A 15 1.93 13.59 -5.98
N VAL A 16 1.26 12.53 -6.44
CA VAL A 16 1.75 11.15 -6.42
C VAL A 16 1.89 10.61 -7.84
N HIS A 17 3.10 10.18 -8.20
CA HIS A 17 3.35 9.43 -9.43
C HIS A 17 2.93 7.97 -9.24
N ASN A 18 2.09 7.46 -10.14
CA ASN A 18 1.62 6.09 -10.10
C ASN A 18 2.00 5.35 -11.38
N ILE A 19 2.87 4.35 -11.24
CA ILE A 19 3.06 3.29 -12.23
C ILE A 19 2.22 2.12 -11.72
N THR A 20 0.96 2.06 -12.15
CA THR A 20 0.00 1.08 -11.64
C THR A 20 -0.60 0.23 -12.75
N ASN A 21 -1.34 -0.82 -12.38
CA ASN A 21 -1.92 -1.74 -13.33
C ASN A 21 -3.18 -1.15 -14.00
N TYR A 22 -3.40 -1.49 -15.28
CA TYR A 22 -4.51 -0.96 -16.07
C TYR A 22 -5.89 -1.46 -15.61
N VAL A 23 -5.95 -2.52 -14.80
CA VAL A 23 -7.24 -3.05 -14.27
C VAL A 23 -7.85 -2.07 -13.27
N THR A 24 -7.02 -1.37 -12.50
CA THR A 24 -7.43 -0.54 -11.36
C THR A 24 -6.99 0.92 -11.45
N VAL A 25 -6.37 1.32 -12.56
CA VAL A 25 -5.77 2.66 -12.72
C VAL A 25 -6.76 3.80 -12.42
N ASN A 26 -7.99 3.69 -12.89
CA ASN A 26 -9.02 4.71 -12.63
C ASN A 26 -9.42 4.75 -11.15
N ASP A 27 -9.55 3.60 -10.51
CA ASP A 27 -9.89 3.53 -9.09
C ASP A 27 -8.77 4.06 -8.19
N VAL A 28 -7.50 3.83 -8.57
CA VAL A 28 -6.33 4.41 -7.89
C VAL A 28 -6.34 5.93 -8.00
N ALA A 29 -6.66 6.48 -9.17
CA ALA A 29 -6.79 7.92 -9.34
C ALA A 29 -7.91 8.50 -8.45
N ASN A 30 -9.09 7.87 -8.47
CA ASN A 30 -10.24 8.35 -7.70
C ASN A 30 -10.03 8.27 -6.18
N ILE A 31 -9.39 7.22 -5.66
CA ILE A 31 -9.12 7.12 -4.22
C ILE A 31 -8.10 8.17 -3.76
N LEU A 32 -7.10 8.49 -4.60
CA LEU A 32 -6.14 9.55 -4.34
C LEU A 32 -6.84 10.92 -4.26
N LEU A 33 -7.72 11.22 -5.21
CA LEU A 33 -8.53 12.45 -5.15
C LEU A 33 -9.44 12.46 -3.92
N ALA A 34 -10.05 11.33 -3.58
CA ALA A 34 -10.93 11.22 -2.42
C ALA A 34 -10.20 11.47 -1.09
N CYS A 35 -8.98 10.99 -0.92
CA CYS A 35 -8.22 11.25 0.31
C CYS A 35 -7.62 12.66 0.38
N GLY A 36 -7.65 13.43 -0.71
CA GLY A 36 -7.12 14.79 -0.80
C GLY A 36 -5.75 14.90 -1.47
N GLY A 37 -5.24 13.81 -2.06
CA GLY A 37 -4.03 13.81 -2.89
C GLY A 37 -4.33 14.15 -4.36
N SER A 38 -3.28 14.21 -5.17
CA SER A 38 -3.35 14.48 -6.61
C SER A 38 -2.58 13.41 -7.38
N PRO A 39 -3.23 12.61 -8.25
CA PRO A 39 -2.57 11.53 -8.98
C PRO A 39 -2.02 11.97 -10.33
N ILE A 40 -0.83 11.45 -10.70
CA ILE A 40 -0.37 11.38 -12.09
C ILE A 40 -0.09 9.93 -12.43
N MET A 41 -0.61 9.47 -13.59
CA MET A 41 -0.41 8.12 -14.12
C MET A 41 0.55 8.19 -15.31
N SER A 42 1.76 7.62 -15.17
CA SER A 42 2.72 7.48 -16.26
C SER A 42 3.53 6.22 -16.07
N ALA A 43 3.86 5.51 -17.17
CA ALA A 43 4.66 4.29 -17.13
C ALA A 43 5.70 4.23 -18.27
N GLU A 44 5.66 5.20 -19.20
CA GLU A 44 6.56 5.21 -20.35
C GLU A 44 7.97 5.68 -19.96
N PRO A 45 9.03 4.93 -20.33
CA PRO A 45 10.41 5.24 -19.93
C PRO A 45 10.88 6.66 -20.27
N GLU A 46 10.36 7.24 -21.34
CA GLU A 46 10.71 8.60 -21.79
C GLU A 46 10.05 9.70 -20.95
N ASP A 47 9.01 9.39 -20.19
CA ASP A 47 8.19 10.35 -19.45
C ASP A 47 8.39 10.28 -17.92
N VAL A 48 8.69 9.07 -17.40
CA VAL A 48 8.61 8.80 -15.96
C VAL A 48 9.59 9.61 -15.11
N GLU A 49 10.76 9.99 -15.63
CA GLU A 49 11.73 10.76 -14.86
C GLU A 49 11.26 12.20 -14.65
N ASP A 50 10.68 12.82 -15.69
CA ASP A 50 10.11 14.16 -15.58
C ASP A 50 8.91 14.18 -14.65
N ILE A 51 8.01 13.20 -14.77
CA ILE A 51 6.85 13.06 -13.89
C ILE A 51 7.27 12.79 -12.42
N THR A 52 8.24 11.89 -12.20
CA THR A 52 8.75 11.66 -10.84
C THR A 52 9.35 12.93 -10.24
N SER A 53 9.99 13.76 -11.06
CA SER A 53 10.66 14.98 -10.59
C SER A 53 9.69 16.05 -10.07
N ILE A 54 8.47 16.12 -10.60
CA ILE A 54 7.44 17.08 -10.16
C ILE A 54 6.53 16.50 -9.07
N CYS A 55 6.57 15.17 -8.84
CA CYS A 55 5.78 14.51 -7.80
C CYS A 55 6.54 14.47 -6.47
N GLY A 56 5.81 14.23 -5.37
CA GLY A 56 6.41 14.08 -4.04
C GLY A 56 6.64 12.63 -3.62
N GLY A 57 6.11 11.64 -4.37
CA GLY A 57 6.25 10.21 -4.06
C GLY A 57 5.88 9.33 -5.25
N LEU A 58 6.31 8.07 -5.19
CA LEU A 58 6.15 7.09 -6.26
C LEU A 58 5.46 5.82 -5.75
N ASN A 59 4.37 5.43 -6.41
CA ASN A 59 3.68 4.15 -6.24
C ASN A 59 4.00 3.24 -7.43
N ILE A 60 4.63 2.10 -7.16
CA ILE A 60 4.94 1.05 -8.16
C ILE A 60 4.08 -0.18 -7.89
N ASN A 61 3.22 -0.54 -8.84
CA ASN A 61 2.37 -1.72 -8.78
C ASN A 61 2.61 -2.61 -10.00
N ILE A 62 2.99 -3.87 -9.77
CA ILE A 62 3.40 -4.81 -10.82
C ILE A 62 2.27 -5.69 -11.35
N GLY A 63 1.02 -5.32 -11.15
CA GLY A 63 -0.15 -6.16 -11.49
C GLY A 63 -0.31 -6.46 -12.98
N THR A 64 0.17 -5.57 -13.86
CA THR A 64 0.14 -5.77 -15.33
C THR A 64 1.42 -5.27 -15.95
N LEU A 65 2.43 -6.16 -16.03
CA LEU A 65 3.76 -5.82 -16.53
C LEU A 65 3.84 -5.85 -18.05
N THR A 66 4.51 -4.85 -18.61
CA THR A 66 5.01 -4.82 -19.98
C THR A 66 6.51 -4.54 -19.95
N LYS A 67 7.22 -4.76 -21.06
CA LYS A 67 8.66 -4.42 -21.13
C LYS A 67 8.90 -2.94 -20.86
N SER A 68 8.06 -2.08 -21.45
CA SER A 68 8.11 -0.64 -21.27
C SER A 68 7.86 -0.25 -19.80
N SER A 69 6.77 -0.74 -19.19
CA SER A 69 6.47 -0.41 -17.79
C SER A 69 7.53 -0.89 -16.79
N ILE A 70 8.18 -2.05 -17.04
CA ILE A 70 9.29 -2.52 -16.20
C ILE A 70 10.46 -1.55 -16.28
N GLU A 71 10.88 -1.14 -17.49
CA GLU A 71 11.93 -0.14 -17.66
C GLU A 71 11.55 1.19 -16.98
N GLY A 72 10.31 1.65 -17.18
CA GLY A 72 9.79 2.85 -16.54
C GLY A 72 9.83 2.79 -15.01
N MET A 73 9.47 1.64 -14.41
CA MET A 73 9.54 1.43 -12.95
C MET A 73 10.96 1.62 -12.40
N PHE A 74 11.98 1.06 -13.07
CA PHE A 74 13.37 1.22 -12.64
C PHE A 74 13.88 2.65 -12.83
N ARG A 75 13.53 3.32 -13.93
CA ARG A 75 13.93 4.71 -14.18
C ARG A 75 13.28 5.66 -13.18
N ALA A 76 11.96 5.57 -13.01
CA ALA A 76 11.22 6.34 -12.00
C ALA A 76 11.73 6.09 -10.58
N GLY A 77 11.99 4.82 -10.23
CA GLY A 77 12.48 4.45 -8.92
C GLY A 77 13.87 5.02 -8.61
N ARG A 78 14.80 4.96 -9.55
CA ARG A 78 16.13 5.62 -9.40
C ARG A 78 15.98 7.13 -9.23
N LYS A 79 15.13 7.76 -10.06
CA LYS A 79 14.87 9.19 -9.97
C LYS A 79 14.26 9.59 -8.62
N ALA A 80 13.29 8.82 -8.12
CA ALA A 80 12.70 9.03 -6.80
C ALA A 80 13.73 8.90 -5.68
N ASN A 81 14.65 7.91 -5.76
CA ASN A 81 15.74 7.76 -4.78
C ASN A 81 16.72 8.93 -4.83
N GLU A 82 17.07 9.45 -6.00
CA GLU A 82 17.92 10.66 -6.15
C GLU A 82 17.29 11.88 -5.45
N LEU A 83 15.97 11.99 -5.53
CA LEU A 83 15.19 13.09 -4.95
C LEU A 83 14.79 12.85 -3.49
N ASN A 84 15.11 11.67 -2.92
CA ASN A 84 14.67 11.21 -1.59
C ASN A 84 13.14 11.17 -1.45
N HIS A 85 12.41 10.92 -2.53
CA HIS A 85 10.97 10.72 -2.49
C HIS A 85 10.63 9.33 -1.93
N PRO A 86 9.56 9.19 -1.12
CA PRO A 86 9.09 7.89 -0.68
C PRO A 86 8.62 7.05 -1.87
N ILE A 87 9.02 5.77 -1.86
CA ILE A 87 8.62 4.77 -2.86
C ILE A 87 7.84 3.68 -2.17
N LEU A 88 6.64 3.38 -2.67
CA LEU A 88 5.87 2.21 -2.29
C LEU A 88 5.91 1.18 -3.41
N LEU A 89 6.23 -0.08 -3.07
CA LEU A 89 6.11 -1.25 -3.95
C LEU A 89 4.90 -2.09 -3.56
N ASP A 90 4.01 -2.32 -4.53
CA ASP A 90 2.89 -3.25 -4.47
C ASP A 90 3.17 -4.44 -5.39
N PRO A 91 3.71 -5.57 -4.86
CA PRO A 91 4.18 -6.71 -5.64
C PRO A 91 3.04 -7.64 -6.07
N VAL A 92 1.98 -7.10 -6.65
CA VAL A 92 0.76 -7.82 -7.04
C VAL A 92 1.10 -9.09 -7.84
N GLY A 93 0.75 -10.24 -7.27
CA GLY A 93 0.93 -11.53 -7.91
C GLY A 93 2.38 -12.03 -7.92
N ALA A 94 3.25 -11.53 -7.07
CA ALA A 94 4.53 -12.17 -6.78
C ALA A 94 4.27 -13.60 -6.30
N GLY A 95 5.01 -14.57 -6.84
CA GLY A 95 4.75 -16.00 -6.66
C GLY A 95 3.88 -16.62 -7.75
N ALA A 96 3.04 -15.86 -8.44
CA ALA A 96 2.19 -16.40 -9.50
C ALA A 96 2.91 -16.61 -10.85
N SER A 97 3.97 -15.83 -11.11
CA SER A 97 4.82 -16.02 -12.30
C SER A 97 6.25 -15.58 -12.04
N ALA A 98 7.19 -16.17 -12.78
CA ALA A 98 8.60 -15.81 -12.70
C ALA A 98 8.84 -14.34 -13.05
N LEU A 99 8.13 -13.79 -14.05
CA LEU A 99 8.27 -12.39 -14.45
C LEU A 99 7.94 -11.46 -13.29
N ARG A 100 6.80 -11.66 -12.62
CA ARG A 100 6.36 -10.80 -11.50
C ARG A 100 7.31 -10.92 -10.31
N THR A 101 7.64 -12.16 -9.93
CA THR A 101 8.55 -12.42 -8.81
C THR A 101 9.92 -11.79 -9.04
N ASN A 102 10.52 -12.03 -10.22
CA ASN A 102 11.83 -11.50 -10.53
C ASN A 102 11.82 -9.96 -10.61
N THR A 103 10.79 -9.36 -11.19
CA THR A 103 10.67 -7.89 -11.25
C THR A 103 10.56 -7.30 -9.84
N ALA A 104 9.71 -7.87 -8.97
CA ALA A 104 9.56 -7.39 -7.60
C ALA A 104 10.86 -7.51 -6.79
N VAL A 105 11.54 -8.67 -6.90
CA VAL A 105 12.84 -8.89 -6.22
C VAL A 105 13.89 -7.90 -6.73
N GLN A 106 14.01 -7.70 -8.03
CA GLN A 106 14.97 -6.75 -8.61
C GLN A 106 14.67 -5.31 -8.22
N LEU A 107 13.39 -4.90 -8.16
CA LEU A 107 13.00 -3.57 -7.66
C LEU A 107 13.43 -3.40 -6.19
N MET A 108 13.21 -4.42 -5.36
CA MET A 108 13.60 -4.40 -3.95
C MET A 108 15.13 -4.37 -3.76
N GLU A 109 15.89 -5.02 -4.64
CA GLU A 109 17.36 -5.07 -4.57
C GLU A 109 18.04 -3.79 -5.08
N GLN A 110 17.42 -3.11 -6.07
CA GLN A 110 18.03 -1.96 -6.75
C GLN A 110 17.54 -0.61 -6.25
N LEU A 111 16.40 -0.56 -5.55
CA LEU A 111 15.79 0.67 -5.07
C LEU A 111 15.72 0.70 -3.54
N LYS A 112 15.89 1.89 -2.98
CA LYS A 112 15.58 2.13 -1.58
C LYS A 112 14.06 2.36 -1.47
N LEU A 113 13.33 1.32 -1.07
CA LEU A 113 11.89 1.37 -0.90
C LEU A 113 11.53 1.90 0.50
N THR A 114 10.53 2.76 0.59
CA THR A 114 9.99 3.23 1.87
C THR A 114 8.99 2.23 2.44
N VAL A 115 8.12 1.68 1.58
CA VAL A 115 7.11 0.70 1.97
C VAL A 115 7.05 -0.43 0.93
N ILE A 116 6.92 -1.66 1.42
CA ILE A 116 6.52 -2.83 0.64
C ILE A 116 5.15 -3.27 1.16
N ARG A 117 4.11 -3.23 0.32
CA ARG A 117 2.75 -3.57 0.70
C ARG A 117 2.21 -4.73 -0.15
N GLY A 118 1.78 -5.82 0.47
CA GLY A 118 1.20 -6.97 -0.23
C GLY A 118 0.32 -7.82 0.69
N ASN A 119 -0.27 -8.89 0.16
CA ASN A 119 -0.83 -9.93 1.01
C ASN A 119 0.29 -10.81 1.59
N ILE A 120 -0.06 -11.69 2.54
CA ILE A 120 0.94 -12.53 3.22
C ILE A 120 1.72 -13.41 2.23
N SER A 121 1.06 -13.96 1.19
CA SER A 121 1.70 -14.82 0.18
C SER A 121 2.71 -14.06 -0.68
N GLU A 122 2.37 -12.84 -1.11
CA GLU A 122 3.27 -11.96 -1.88
C GLU A 122 4.50 -11.58 -1.05
N ILE A 123 4.30 -11.19 0.20
CA ILE A 123 5.40 -10.81 1.11
C ILE A 123 6.29 -12.02 1.44
N LYS A 124 5.72 -13.21 1.70
CA LYS A 124 6.49 -14.46 1.86
C LYS A 124 7.34 -14.76 0.63
N THR A 125 6.78 -14.59 -0.56
CA THR A 125 7.53 -14.80 -1.81
C THR A 125 8.73 -13.89 -1.92
N LEU A 126 8.59 -12.62 -1.58
CA LEU A 126 9.71 -11.67 -1.57
C LEU A 126 10.75 -12.02 -0.50
N ALA A 127 10.31 -12.40 0.68
CA ALA A 127 11.20 -12.80 1.77
C ALA A 127 12.04 -14.05 1.43
N LEU A 128 11.51 -14.96 0.63
CA LEU A 128 12.22 -16.18 0.17
C LEU A 128 13.10 -15.91 -1.05
N GLY A 129 12.66 -15.03 -1.95
CA GLY A 129 13.30 -14.80 -3.26
C GLY A 129 14.46 -13.82 -3.23
N SER A 130 14.61 -12.97 -2.19
CA SER A 130 15.67 -11.98 -2.14
C SER A 130 16.90 -12.51 -1.39
N GLY A 131 18.08 -12.31 -1.96
CA GLY A 131 19.37 -12.68 -1.33
C GLY A 131 19.63 -11.97 0.01
N THR A 132 19.00 -10.81 0.20
CA THR A 132 19.13 -9.97 1.42
C THR A 132 18.29 -10.51 2.59
N THR A 133 17.34 -11.42 2.33
CA THR A 133 16.39 -11.93 3.33
C THR A 133 16.66 -13.37 3.77
N LYS A 134 17.84 -13.94 3.49
CA LYS A 134 18.25 -15.25 4.01
C LYS A 134 18.10 -15.29 5.54
N GLY A 135 17.33 -16.28 6.03
CA GLY A 135 17.07 -16.49 7.45
C GLY A 135 15.85 -15.74 8.03
N VAL A 136 14.95 -15.19 7.21
CA VAL A 136 13.58 -14.90 7.62
C VAL A 136 12.83 -16.23 7.66
N ASP A 137 12.20 -16.51 8.80
CA ASP A 137 11.37 -17.70 8.96
C ASP A 137 10.12 -17.55 8.09
N ALA A 138 10.07 -18.27 6.98
CA ALA A 138 8.96 -18.24 6.04
C ALA A 138 7.89 -19.30 6.32
N ASP A 139 8.04 -20.06 7.41
CA ASP A 139 7.07 -21.06 7.84
C ASP A 139 5.87 -20.41 8.60
N VAL A 140 5.44 -19.26 8.10
CA VAL A 140 4.29 -18.51 8.59
C VAL A 140 3.04 -19.01 7.85
N ALA A 141 1.92 -19.11 8.56
CA ALA A 141 0.63 -19.48 7.98
C ALA A 141 0.24 -18.57 6.79
N ASP A 142 -0.53 -19.11 5.86
CA ASP A 142 -0.97 -18.40 4.65
C ASP A 142 -2.07 -17.34 4.90
N ALA A 143 -2.48 -17.18 6.16
CA ALA A 143 -3.41 -16.15 6.59
C ALA A 143 -3.03 -15.61 7.98
N VAL A 144 -3.16 -14.31 8.17
CA VAL A 144 -3.02 -13.69 9.49
C VAL A 144 -4.37 -13.78 10.20
N THR A 145 -4.43 -14.60 11.24
CA THR A 145 -5.59 -14.81 12.13
C THR A 145 -5.17 -14.57 13.56
N GLU A 146 -6.11 -14.52 14.50
CA GLU A 146 -5.77 -14.37 15.93
C GLU A 146 -4.87 -15.52 16.44
N GLU A 147 -5.02 -16.73 15.89
CA GLU A 147 -4.22 -17.91 16.27
C GLU A 147 -2.78 -17.85 15.72
N THR A 148 -2.59 -17.21 14.57
CA THR A 148 -1.28 -17.10 13.89
C THR A 148 -0.62 -15.73 14.09
N LEU A 149 -1.25 -14.83 14.86
CA LEU A 149 -0.89 -13.42 14.94
C LEU A 149 0.56 -13.20 15.43
N ASP A 150 0.96 -13.89 16.48
CA ASP A 150 2.30 -13.70 17.08
C ASP A 150 3.41 -14.10 16.08
N GLN A 151 3.23 -15.20 15.34
CA GLN A 151 4.16 -15.64 14.30
C GLN A 151 4.19 -14.64 13.14
N ALA A 152 3.03 -14.14 12.72
CA ALA A 152 2.92 -13.17 11.65
C ALA A 152 3.56 -11.81 12.04
N VAL A 153 3.40 -11.36 13.28
CA VAL A 153 4.06 -10.16 13.81
C VAL A 153 5.57 -10.35 13.83
N GLN A 154 6.06 -11.49 14.29
CA GLN A 154 7.48 -11.79 14.27
C GLN A 154 8.04 -11.79 12.83
N PHE A 155 7.34 -12.44 11.90
CA PHE A 155 7.73 -12.49 10.48
C PHE A 155 7.80 -11.08 9.86
N VAL A 156 6.75 -10.26 10.01
CA VAL A 156 6.72 -8.93 9.39
C VAL A 156 7.81 -8.02 9.96
N ARG A 157 8.08 -8.09 11.27
CA ARG A 157 9.18 -7.35 11.91
C ARG A 157 10.54 -7.77 11.40
N GLN A 158 10.80 -9.08 11.28
CA GLN A 158 12.07 -9.59 10.75
C GLN A 158 12.27 -9.16 9.29
N PHE A 159 11.22 -9.25 8.47
CA PHE A 159 11.33 -8.86 7.07
C PHE A 159 11.51 -7.34 6.92
N ALA A 160 10.78 -6.52 7.68
CA ALA A 160 10.97 -5.08 7.69
C ALA A 160 12.39 -4.67 8.11
N ALA A 161 12.91 -5.23 9.22
CA ALA A 161 14.26 -4.97 9.68
C ALA A 161 15.33 -5.35 8.65
N LYS A 162 15.15 -6.45 7.93
CA LYS A 162 16.10 -6.92 6.92
C LYS A 162 16.03 -6.16 5.60
N SER A 163 14.82 -5.81 5.15
CA SER A 163 14.63 -5.05 3.91
C SER A 163 14.97 -3.57 4.08
N GLY A 164 15.00 -3.07 5.31
CA GLY A 164 15.14 -1.65 5.60
C GLY A 164 13.91 -0.82 5.17
N SER A 165 12.77 -1.49 4.95
CA SER A 165 11.52 -0.88 4.51
C SER A 165 10.42 -1.13 5.53
N ILE A 166 9.44 -0.25 5.61
CA ILE A 166 8.18 -0.57 6.27
C ILE A 166 7.49 -1.65 5.46
N VAL A 167 6.99 -2.68 6.13
CA VAL A 167 6.24 -3.77 5.49
C VAL A 167 4.79 -3.72 5.95
N ALA A 168 3.87 -3.63 4.98
CA ALA A 168 2.44 -3.67 5.22
C ALA A 168 1.84 -4.95 4.63
N ILE A 169 1.42 -5.88 5.49
CA ILE A 169 0.71 -7.10 5.11
C ILE A 169 -0.78 -6.84 5.27
N THR A 170 -1.55 -7.06 4.20
CA THR A 170 -3.01 -6.87 4.24
C THR A 170 -3.76 -8.18 4.08
N GLY A 171 -4.83 -8.35 4.88
CA GLY A 171 -5.60 -9.59 4.93
C GLY A 171 -6.84 -9.47 5.83
N ALA A 172 -7.12 -10.50 6.61
CA ALA A 172 -8.19 -10.47 7.62
C ALA A 172 -7.79 -9.62 8.84
N ILE A 173 -6.51 -9.68 9.21
CA ILE A 173 -5.84 -8.78 10.15
C ILE A 173 -4.67 -8.19 9.38
N ASP A 174 -4.55 -6.87 9.39
CA ASP A 174 -3.48 -6.16 8.70
C ASP A 174 -2.32 -5.88 9.67
N LEU A 175 -1.09 -5.98 9.16
CA LEU A 175 0.13 -5.71 9.93
C LEU A 175 0.95 -4.63 9.21
N VAL A 176 1.43 -3.63 9.96
CA VAL A 176 2.34 -2.60 9.42
C VAL A 176 3.51 -2.45 10.37
N SER A 177 4.74 -2.74 9.90
CA SER A 177 5.93 -2.75 10.74
C SER A 177 7.15 -2.11 10.07
N ASP A 178 7.98 -1.43 10.88
CA ASP A 178 9.31 -0.93 10.52
C ASP A 178 10.45 -1.85 11.02
N GLY A 179 10.10 -2.97 11.66
CA GLY A 179 11.04 -3.89 12.30
C GLY A 179 11.13 -3.72 13.83
N GLU A 180 10.88 -2.52 14.34
CA GLU A 180 10.87 -2.26 15.80
C GLU A 180 9.45 -2.32 16.36
N LYS A 181 8.50 -1.68 15.69
CA LYS A 181 7.09 -1.63 16.07
C LYS A 181 6.23 -2.33 15.02
N CYS A 182 5.10 -2.84 15.45
CA CYS A 182 4.10 -3.42 14.56
C CYS A 182 2.71 -2.93 14.94
N TYR A 183 2.04 -2.25 14.02
CA TYR A 183 0.61 -1.97 14.10
C TYR A 183 -0.15 -3.21 13.66
N VAL A 184 -1.03 -3.72 14.53
CA VAL A 184 -1.99 -4.80 14.25
C VAL A 184 -3.35 -4.16 14.08
N ILE A 185 -3.91 -4.22 12.89
CA ILE A 185 -5.10 -3.47 12.50
C ILE A 185 -6.23 -4.43 12.17
N ARG A 186 -7.43 -4.18 12.72
CA ARG A 186 -8.63 -5.03 12.57
C ARG A 186 -9.80 -4.30 11.89
N ASN A 187 -9.52 -3.21 11.20
CA ASN A 187 -10.52 -2.57 10.35
C ASN A 187 -10.67 -3.32 9.02
N GLY A 188 -11.86 -3.22 8.46
CA GLY A 188 -12.17 -3.84 7.18
C GLY A 188 -13.28 -4.89 7.27
N ARG A 189 -13.61 -5.44 6.10
CA ARG A 189 -14.67 -6.43 5.95
C ARG A 189 -14.32 -7.46 4.89
N PRO A 190 -14.72 -8.72 5.06
CA PRO A 190 -14.47 -9.77 4.05
C PRO A 190 -15.04 -9.43 2.66
N GLU A 191 -16.13 -8.69 2.61
CA GLU A 191 -16.80 -8.31 1.37
C GLU A 191 -15.96 -7.38 0.48
N MET A 192 -14.97 -6.67 1.06
CA MET A 192 -13.99 -5.88 0.29
C MET A 192 -13.20 -6.76 -0.68
N GLY A 193 -12.98 -8.03 -0.36
CA GLY A 193 -12.33 -8.99 -1.24
C GLY A 193 -13.11 -9.34 -2.51
N LYS A 194 -14.38 -8.94 -2.61
CA LYS A 194 -15.22 -9.09 -3.83
C LYS A 194 -15.13 -7.89 -4.76
N ILE A 195 -14.36 -6.86 -4.40
CA ILE A 195 -14.08 -5.68 -5.22
C ILE A 195 -12.64 -5.80 -5.71
N THR A 196 -12.45 -5.75 -7.03
CA THR A 196 -11.09 -5.72 -7.57
C THR A 196 -10.40 -4.40 -7.23
N GLY A 197 -9.14 -4.46 -6.83
CA GLY A 197 -8.28 -3.30 -6.71
C GLY A 197 -8.35 -2.52 -5.40
N THR A 198 -9.06 -2.98 -4.38
CA THR A 198 -9.03 -2.31 -3.05
C THR A 198 -7.59 -2.22 -2.49
N GLY A 199 -6.78 -3.26 -2.72
CA GLY A 199 -5.36 -3.22 -2.39
C GLY A 199 -4.57 -2.20 -3.21
N CYS A 200 -4.76 -2.16 -4.53
CA CYS A 200 -4.09 -1.18 -5.40
C CYS A 200 -4.48 0.26 -5.04
N GLN A 201 -5.75 0.49 -4.72
CA GLN A 201 -6.23 1.78 -4.20
C GLN A 201 -5.52 2.16 -2.90
N LEU A 202 -5.40 1.21 -1.95
CA LEU A 202 -4.67 1.43 -0.71
C LEU A 202 -3.21 1.81 -0.97
N SER A 203 -2.53 1.16 -1.92
CA SER A 203 -1.13 1.47 -2.25
C SER A 203 -0.96 2.90 -2.77
N GLY A 204 -1.82 3.34 -3.69
CA GLY A 204 -1.81 4.74 -4.15
C GLY A 204 -2.10 5.73 -3.01
N MET A 205 -3.16 5.49 -2.24
CA MET A 205 -3.53 6.31 -1.09
C MET A 205 -2.43 6.35 -0.02
N MET A 206 -1.83 5.21 0.31
CA MET A 206 -0.73 5.12 1.28
C MET A 206 0.47 5.97 0.84
N THR A 207 0.79 6.00 -0.45
CA THR A 207 1.87 6.85 -0.97
C THR A 207 1.58 8.33 -0.70
N ALA A 208 0.33 8.79 -0.85
CA ALA A 208 -0.05 10.17 -0.50
C ALA A 208 0.12 10.44 1.01
N PHE A 209 -0.23 9.47 1.86
CA PHE A 209 -0.01 9.57 3.31
C PHE A 209 1.48 9.67 3.67
N LEU A 210 2.35 8.89 3.01
CA LEU A 210 3.80 8.98 3.21
C LEU A 210 4.35 10.34 2.83
N VAL A 211 3.98 10.87 1.66
CA VAL A 211 4.42 12.20 1.19
C VAL A 211 4.01 13.30 2.14
N ALA A 212 2.78 13.24 2.64
CA ALA A 212 2.24 14.28 3.53
C ALA A 212 2.75 14.19 4.98
N ASN A 213 3.39 13.08 5.37
CA ASN A 213 3.87 12.82 6.73
C ASN A 213 5.33 12.32 6.73
N PRO A 214 6.30 13.13 6.25
CA PRO A 214 7.67 12.68 6.01
C PRO A 214 8.43 12.26 7.29
N ASP A 215 8.05 12.80 8.45
CA ASP A 215 8.74 12.54 9.72
C ASP A 215 8.23 11.25 10.41
N ASN A 216 7.13 10.65 9.92
CA ASN A 216 6.51 9.49 10.57
C ASN A 216 5.83 8.54 9.57
N HIS A 217 6.64 7.93 8.71
CA HIS A 217 6.14 7.03 7.66
C HIS A 217 5.42 5.78 8.20
N LEU A 218 5.85 5.24 9.35
CA LEU A 218 5.19 4.07 9.95
C LEU A 218 3.75 4.38 10.36
N GLU A 219 3.54 5.49 11.06
CA GLU A 219 2.19 5.93 11.48
C GLU A 219 1.33 6.31 10.26
N ALA A 220 1.94 6.95 9.25
CA ALA A 220 1.27 7.29 8.00
C ALA A 220 0.79 6.04 7.24
N ALA A 221 1.62 5.01 7.15
CA ALA A 221 1.23 3.73 6.54
C ALA A 221 0.11 3.04 7.32
N ALA A 222 0.19 3.00 8.65
CA ALA A 222 -0.86 2.44 9.51
C ALA A 222 -2.17 3.23 9.38
N ALA A 223 -2.09 4.57 9.32
CA ALA A 223 -3.25 5.44 9.12
C ALA A 223 -3.94 5.18 7.78
N ALA A 224 -3.18 4.97 6.70
CA ALA A 224 -3.74 4.63 5.40
C ALA A 224 -4.48 3.29 5.42
N VAL A 225 -3.92 2.25 6.09
CA VAL A 225 -4.58 0.95 6.25
C VAL A 225 -5.87 1.09 7.06
N CYS A 226 -5.85 1.78 8.21
CA CYS A 226 -7.04 2.05 9.01
C CYS A 226 -8.10 2.82 8.20
N THR A 227 -7.69 3.83 7.42
CA THR A 227 -8.58 4.63 6.56
C THR A 227 -9.31 3.75 5.55
N MET A 228 -8.59 2.88 4.83
CA MET A 228 -9.20 1.98 3.85
C MET A 228 -10.13 0.96 4.51
N GLY A 229 -9.72 0.33 5.58
CA GLY A 229 -10.53 -0.65 6.31
C GLY A 229 -11.81 -0.03 6.89
N LEU A 230 -11.68 1.13 7.55
CA LEU A 230 -12.82 1.87 8.09
C LEU A 230 -13.77 2.36 6.99
N ALA A 231 -13.23 2.82 5.85
CA ALA A 231 -14.04 3.19 4.69
C ALA A 231 -14.83 1.98 4.16
N GLY A 232 -14.25 0.79 4.17
CA GLY A 232 -14.94 -0.46 3.87
C GLY A 232 -16.10 -0.74 4.83
N GLU A 233 -15.91 -0.56 6.13
CA GLU A 233 -16.95 -0.72 7.16
C GLU A 233 -18.08 0.30 6.96
N ILE A 234 -17.74 1.57 6.79
CA ILE A 234 -18.72 2.66 6.58
C ILE A 234 -19.50 2.44 5.27
N GLY A 235 -18.81 2.13 4.17
CA GLY A 235 -19.42 1.88 2.87
C GLY A 235 -20.39 0.70 2.90
N TRP A 236 -20.03 -0.36 3.63
CA TRP A 236 -20.92 -1.51 3.83
C TRP A 236 -22.18 -1.15 4.64
N GLY A 237 -22.01 -0.38 5.71
CA GLY A 237 -23.13 0.07 6.56
C GLY A 237 -24.13 0.98 5.83
N ARG A 238 -23.71 1.62 4.73
CA ARG A 238 -24.56 2.49 3.89
C ARG A 238 -25.28 1.76 2.73
N ARG A 239 -25.08 0.43 2.61
CA ARG A 239 -25.72 -0.34 1.53
C ARG A 239 -27.23 -0.37 1.67
N GLN A 240 -27.90 -0.37 0.51
CA GLN A 240 -29.33 -0.50 0.38
C GLN A 240 -29.69 -1.83 -0.32
N GLU A 241 -30.94 -2.20 -0.29
CA GLU A 241 -31.43 -3.35 -1.03
C GLU A 241 -31.14 -3.18 -2.54
N GLY A 242 -30.60 -4.22 -3.16
CA GLY A 242 -30.16 -4.17 -4.57
C GLY A 242 -28.74 -3.67 -4.82
N ASP A 243 -28.03 -3.13 -3.83
CA ASP A 243 -26.62 -2.73 -3.99
C ASP A 243 -25.71 -3.94 -4.20
N GLY A 244 -24.91 -3.90 -5.29
CA GLY A 244 -23.88 -4.89 -5.59
C GLY A 244 -22.45 -4.39 -5.26
N ASN A 245 -21.45 -5.12 -5.77
CA ASN A 245 -20.04 -4.78 -5.56
C ASN A 245 -19.62 -3.44 -6.20
N SER A 246 -20.24 -3.05 -7.32
CA SER A 246 -19.96 -1.77 -7.98
C SER A 246 -20.38 -0.59 -7.09
N THR A 247 -21.59 -0.61 -6.53
CA THR A 247 -22.06 0.40 -5.59
C THR A 247 -21.22 0.39 -4.32
N TYR A 248 -20.86 -0.78 -3.80
CA TYR A 248 -20.01 -0.88 -2.61
C TYR A 248 -18.62 -0.26 -2.87
N ARG A 249 -17.98 -0.51 -4.02
CA ARG A 249 -16.73 0.15 -4.40
C ARG A 249 -16.86 1.68 -4.35
N ASN A 250 -17.91 2.23 -4.95
CA ASN A 250 -18.14 3.67 -4.94
C ASN A 250 -18.36 4.20 -3.51
N ARG A 251 -19.09 3.46 -2.66
CA ARG A 251 -19.31 3.84 -1.25
C ARG A 251 -18.03 3.83 -0.42
N ILE A 252 -17.04 3.00 -0.76
CA ILE A 252 -15.72 3.04 -0.12
C ILE A 252 -15.01 4.34 -0.49
N ILE A 253 -14.98 4.71 -1.77
CA ILE A 253 -14.36 5.96 -2.23
C ILE A 253 -15.07 7.18 -1.59
N ASP A 254 -16.39 7.19 -1.55
CA ASP A 254 -17.19 8.23 -0.89
C ASP A 254 -16.89 8.29 0.62
N ALA A 255 -16.67 7.14 1.26
CA ALA A 255 -16.33 7.10 2.69
C ALA A 255 -14.95 7.69 2.96
N VAL A 256 -13.95 7.44 2.10
CA VAL A 256 -12.63 8.09 2.18
C VAL A 256 -12.76 9.60 1.98
N TYR A 257 -13.53 10.04 0.99
CA TYR A 257 -13.74 11.48 0.73
C TYR A 257 -14.32 12.21 1.95
N ASN A 258 -15.28 11.59 2.63
CA ASN A 258 -15.97 12.19 3.79
C ASN A 258 -15.29 11.90 5.15
N MET A 259 -14.18 11.18 5.18
CA MET A 259 -13.51 10.82 6.43
C MET A 259 -12.68 11.98 6.96
N ASP A 260 -12.95 12.46 8.15
CA ASP A 260 -12.13 13.42 8.88
C ASP A 260 -11.26 12.75 9.95
N ALA A 261 -10.37 13.53 10.57
CA ALA A 261 -9.49 13.06 11.64
C ALA A 261 -10.27 12.43 12.80
N SER A 262 -11.37 13.05 13.22
CA SER A 262 -12.19 12.56 14.33
C SER A 262 -12.84 11.21 14.02
N THR A 263 -13.31 11.03 12.80
CA THR A 263 -13.90 9.77 12.32
C THR A 263 -12.85 8.67 12.30
N LEU A 264 -11.65 8.97 11.76
CA LEU A 264 -10.56 8.00 11.74
C LEU A 264 -10.10 7.62 13.14
N ASP A 265 -9.85 8.59 14.02
CA ASP A 265 -9.37 8.33 15.38
C ASP A 265 -10.36 7.53 16.23
N LYS A 266 -11.68 7.74 16.04
CA LYS A 266 -12.72 6.99 16.74
C LYS A 266 -12.97 5.59 16.16
N GLY A 267 -12.77 5.43 14.84
CA GLY A 267 -13.09 4.21 14.12
C GLY A 267 -11.90 3.28 13.93
N ALA A 268 -10.67 3.74 14.10
CA ALA A 268 -9.48 2.93 13.95
C ALA A 268 -9.38 1.86 15.05
N LYS A 269 -9.23 0.60 14.63
CA LYS A 269 -9.15 -0.58 15.51
C LYS A 269 -7.76 -1.16 15.40
N TYR A 270 -6.84 -0.69 16.23
CA TYR A 270 -5.45 -1.15 16.19
C TYR A 270 -4.85 -1.28 17.58
N GLU A 271 -3.81 -2.09 17.67
CA GLU A 271 -2.87 -2.15 18.78
C GLU A 271 -1.43 -2.03 18.25
N VAL A 272 -0.50 -1.63 19.08
CA VAL A 272 0.94 -1.55 18.74
C VAL A 272 1.69 -2.57 19.57
N ARG A 273 2.47 -3.42 18.90
CA ARG A 273 3.29 -4.47 19.50
C ARG A 273 4.79 -4.25 19.22
#